data_96b4fc1bcf2dd6067071141bb44fd326
#
_entry.id   96b4fc1bcf2dd6067071141bb44fd326
#
_cell.length_a   1.000
_cell.length_b   1.000
_cell.length_c   1.000
_cell.angle_alpha   90.00
_cell.angle_beta   90.00
_cell.angle_gamma   90.00
#
_symmetry.space_group_name_H-M   'P 1'
#
loop_
_entity.id
_entity.type
_entity.pdbx_description
1 polymer ?
#
loop_
_entity_poly.entity_id
_entity_poly.type
_entity_poly.pdbx_seq_one_letter_code
_entity_poly.pdbx_strand_id
1 'polypeptide(L)'
;MNRNFINRITEALAVLCTAAAVIILAYSARVPTVEGSLANMRVQTVSDQDMVRFHSLLGEARRLTDTNRDPEPLLQELKGSFPGRHEVWALAARHWEAEGQDNEALVAYARAVRLQPDYLDEGSDLFLGKRIQALTVKVMGELDAARSSQGLDSAGKNLLKTAYFLKRRLAGGCE
;
A
#
# COMPACT_ATOMS: atom_id res chain seq x y z
N MET A 1 -53.17 -41.62 23.51
CA MET A 1 -52.25 -40.58 22.98
C MET A 1 -52.70 -40.26 21.56
N ASN A 2 -53.07 -39.02 21.29
CA ASN A 2 -53.93 -38.64 20.13
C ASN A 2 -53.07 -38.60 18.84
N ARG A 3 -53.33 -39.49 17.92
CA ARG A 3 -52.61 -39.69 16.65
C ARG A 3 -52.53 -38.38 15.81
N ASN A 4 -53.53 -37.54 15.94
CA ASN A 4 -53.58 -36.21 15.28
C ASN A 4 -52.61 -35.19 15.88
N PHE A 5 -52.20 -35.36 17.13
CA PHE A 5 -51.24 -34.47 17.80
C PHE A 5 -49.81 -34.77 17.34
N ILE A 6 -49.51 -36.04 17.16
CA ILE A 6 -48.18 -36.48 16.68
C ILE A 6 -47.95 -36.03 15.23
N ASN A 7 -48.99 -36.15 14.36
CA ASN A 7 -48.88 -35.72 12.96
C ASN A 7 -48.66 -34.19 12.84
N ARG A 8 -49.31 -33.38 13.69
CA ARG A 8 -49.10 -31.93 13.67
C ARG A 8 -47.72 -31.52 14.16
N ILE A 9 -47.12 -32.27 15.08
CA ILE A 9 -45.75 -32.01 15.54
C ILE A 9 -44.74 -32.35 14.46
N THR A 10 -44.94 -33.48 13.77
CA THR A 10 -44.03 -33.88 12.66
C THR A 10 -44.10 -32.94 11.48
N GLU A 11 -45.29 -32.42 11.10
CA GLU A 11 -45.43 -31.41 10.07
C GLU A 11 -44.79 -30.08 10.47
N ALA A 12 -44.96 -29.62 11.72
CA ALA A 12 -44.31 -28.38 12.20
C ALA A 12 -42.77 -28.49 12.20
N LEU A 13 -42.24 -29.65 12.61
CA LEU A 13 -40.79 -29.92 12.59
C LEU A 13 -40.21 -29.93 11.15
N ALA A 14 -40.95 -30.54 10.23
CA ALA A 14 -40.52 -30.57 8.82
C ALA A 14 -40.47 -29.17 8.21
N VAL A 15 -41.46 -28.32 8.47
CA VAL A 15 -41.49 -26.92 8.01
C VAL A 15 -40.34 -26.11 8.64
N LEU A 16 -40.00 -26.33 9.91
CA LEU A 16 -38.93 -25.64 10.60
C LEU A 16 -37.55 -26.04 10.04
N CYS A 17 -37.35 -27.31 9.75
CA CYS A 17 -36.11 -27.82 9.13
C CYS A 17 -35.91 -27.26 7.70
N THR A 18 -36.97 -27.17 6.90
CA THR A 18 -36.87 -26.62 5.53
C THR A 18 -36.59 -25.12 5.55
N ALA A 19 -37.21 -24.36 6.47
CA ALA A 19 -36.94 -22.95 6.64
C ALA A 19 -35.46 -22.69 7.08
N ALA A 20 -34.94 -23.48 8.01
CA ALA A 20 -33.55 -23.41 8.44
C ALA A 20 -32.56 -23.71 7.27
N ALA A 21 -32.85 -24.72 6.46
CA ALA A 21 -32.00 -25.07 5.31
C ALA A 21 -31.99 -23.96 4.24
N VAL A 22 -33.11 -23.30 3.98
CA VAL A 22 -33.18 -22.16 3.05
C VAL A 22 -32.39 -20.95 3.58
N ILE A 23 -32.46 -20.69 4.89
CA ILE A 23 -31.70 -19.60 5.52
C ILE A 23 -30.19 -19.87 5.42
N ILE A 24 -29.76 -21.09 5.69
CA ILE A 24 -28.33 -21.48 5.58
C ILE A 24 -27.85 -21.34 4.15
N LEU A 25 -28.62 -21.79 3.16
CA LEU A 25 -28.30 -21.63 1.74
C LEU A 25 -28.25 -20.16 1.29
N ALA A 26 -29.18 -19.33 1.78
CA ALA A 26 -29.15 -17.90 1.48
C ALA A 26 -27.98 -17.17 2.16
N TYR A 27 -27.56 -17.63 3.34
CA TYR A 27 -26.40 -17.10 4.03
C TYR A 27 -25.09 -17.52 3.38
N SER A 28 -24.96 -18.78 2.96
CA SER A 28 -23.79 -19.28 2.23
C SER A 28 -23.59 -18.64 0.85
N ALA A 29 -24.70 -18.27 0.19
CA ALA A 29 -24.64 -17.53 -1.09
C ALA A 29 -24.24 -16.05 -0.92
N ARG A 30 -24.32 -15.48 0.29
CA ARG A 30 -23.91 -14.10 0.61
C ARG A 30 -22.51 -13.98 1.20
N VAL A 31 -21.90 -15.06 1.63
CA VAL A 31 -20.49 -15.06 2.04
C VAL A 31 -19.68 -14.95 0.75
N PRO A 32 -18.98 -13.82 0.49
CA PRO A 32 -18.09 -13.75 -0.66
C PRO A 32 -17.06 -14.85 -0.49
N THR A 33 -17.08 -15.82 -1.39
CA THR A 33 -16.10 -16.89 -1.42
C THR A 33 -14.71 -16.26 -1.47
N VAL A 34 -13.88 -16.57 -0.48
CA VAL A 34 -12.46 -16.12 -0.37
C VAL A 34 -11.68 -16.49 -1.65
N GLU A 35 -12.16 -17.43 -2.44
CA GLU A 35 -11.62 -17.80 -3.76
C GLU A 35 -11.64 -16.66 -4.78
N GLY A 36 -12.62 -15.74 -4.73
CA GLY A 36 -12.63 -14.55 -5.60
C GLY A 36 -11.53 -13.54 -5.26
N SER A 37 -11.06 -13.53 -4.01
CA SER A 37 -9.96 -12.64 -3.57
C SER A 37 -8.58 -13.19 -3.95
N LEU A 38 -8.42 -14.51 -4.02
CA LEU A 38 -7.18 -15.16 -4.46
C LEU A 38 -7.03 -15.19 -5.98
N ALA A 39 -8.15 -15.22 -6.72
CA ALA A 39 -8.12 -15.15 -8.18
C ALA A 39 -7.73 -13.74 -8.70
N ASN A 40 -7.94 -12.68 -7.91
CA ASN A 40 -7.48 -11.32 -8.22
C ASN A 40 -6.05 -11.04 -7.71
N MET A 41 -5.46 -11.91 -6.89
CA MET A 41 -4.02 -12.03 -6.75
C MET A 41 -3.48 -12.86 -7.94
N ARG A 42 -3.74 -12.43 -9.16
CA ARG A 42 -2.85 -12.74 -10.26
C ARG A 42 -1.49 -12.15 -9.84
N VAL A 43 -0.60 -13.00 -9.38
CA VAL A 43 0.83 -12.79 -9.55
C VAL A 43 0.96 -12.56 -11.06
N GLN A 44 0.97 -11.28 -11.47
CA GLN A 44 1.38 -10.92 -12.81
C GLN A 44 2.81 -11.41 -12.89
N THR A 45 2.99 -12.57 -13.49
CA THR A 45 4.29 -12.99 -13.97
C THR A 45 4.67 -11.91 -14.96
N VAL A 46 5.51 -10.99 -14.48
CA VAL A 46 6.05 -9.91 -15.31
C VAL A 46 6.74 -10.63 -16.47
N SER A 47 6.25 -10.43 -17.68
CA SER A 47 6.84 -11.08 -18.85
C SER A 47 8.28 -10.57 -19.05
N ASP A 48 9.12 -11.35 -19.71
CA ASP A 48 10.50 -10.90 -20.01
C ASP A 48 10.51 -9.55 -20.74
N GLN A 49 9.52 -9.31 -21.61
CA GLN A 49 9.33 -8.04 -22.29
C GLN A 49 9.01 -6.87 -21.34
N ASP A 50 8.17 -7.11 -20.34
CA ASP A 50 7.85 -6.10 -19.31
C ASP A 50 9.08 -5.77 -18.46
N MET A 51 9.94 -6.75 -18.17
CA MET A 51 11.21 -6.52 -17.47
C MET A 51 12.18 -5.68 -18.29
N VAL A 52 12.34 -5.97 -19.57
CA VAL A 52 13.18 -5.16 -20.47
C VAL A 52 12.65 -3.73 -20.55
N ARG A 53 11.33 -3.57 -20.73
CA ARG A 53 10.68 -2.25 -20.73
C ARG A 53 10.91 -1.50 -19.42
N PHE A 54 10.70 -2.18 -18.27
CA PHE A 54 10.94 -1.61 -16.96
C PHE A 54 12.35 -1.06 -16.80
N HIS A 55 13.36 -1.88 -17.12
CA HIS A 55 14.77 -1.46 -16.99
C HIS A 55 15.12 -0.33 -17.93
N SER A 56 14.58 -0.33 -19.15
CA SER A 56 14.78 0.76 -20.11
C SER A 56 14.20 2.09 -19.59
N LEU A 57 12.95 2.08 -19.17
CA LEU A 57 12.28 3.27 -18.64
C LEU A 57 12.95 3.77 -17.35
N LEU A 58 13.31 2.86 -16.43
CA LEU A 58 13.97 3.21 -15.19
C LEU A 58 15.37 3.80 -15.43
N GLY A 59 16.12 3.24 -16.37
CA GLY A 59 17.44 3.74 -16.76
C GLY A 59 17.35 5.14 -17.35
N GLU A 60 16.39 5.38 -18.25
CA GLU A 60 16.16 6.70 -18.83
C GLU A 60 15.70 7.73 -17.78
N ALA A 61 14.77 7.37 -16.91
CA ALA A 61 14.32 8.26 -15.83
C ALA A 61 15.47 8.62 -14.87
N ARG A 62 16.36 7.67 -14.53
CA ARG A 62 17.59 7.94 -13.77
C ARG A 62 18.49 8.93 -14.48
N ARG A 63 18.75 8.70 -15.78
CA ARG A 63 19.58 9.57 -16.60
C ARG A 63 19.03 11.01 -16.62
N LEU A 64 17.73 11.18 -16.77
CA LEU A 64 17.10 12.51 -16.73
C LEU A 64 17.28 13.18 -15.36
N THR A 65 17.04 12.43 -14.27
CA THR A 65 17.27 12.93 -12.91
C THR A 65 18.72 13.37 -12.68
N ASP A 66 19.69 12.55 -13.12
CA ASP A 66 21.12 12.83 -12.94
C ASP A 66 21.60 14.01 -13.80
N THR A 67 20.91 14.29 -14.93
CA THR A 67 21.20 15.43 -15.81
C THR A 67 20.35 16.67 -15.52
N ASN A 68 19.63 16.66 -14.41
CA ASN A 68 18.74 17.75 -13.99
C ASN A 68 17.68 18.11 -15.06
N ARG A 69 17.18 17.09 -15.76
CA ARG A 69 16.06 17.19 -16.69
C ARG A 69 14.83 16.57 -16.01
N ASP A 70 13.66 17.00 -16.46
CA ASP A 70 12.40 16.52 -15.89
C ASP A 70 12.14 15.02 -16.23
N PRO A 71 12.18 14.10 -15.23
CA PRO A 71 11.84 12.69 -15.41
C PRO A 71 10.35 12.40 -15.18
N GLU A 72 9.53 13.40 -14.78
CA GLU A 72 8.17 13.18 -14.29
C GLU A 72 7.27 12.39 -15.25
N PRO A 73 7.30 12.62 -16.60
CA PRO A 73 6.50 11.81 -17.53
C PRO A 73 6.84 10.31 -17.47
N LEU A 74 8.13 9.97 -17.37
CA LEU A 74 8.58 8.58 -17.24
C LEU A 74 8.28 8.00 -15.88
N LEU A 75 8.38 8.80 -14.81
CA LEU A 75 8.00 8.37 -13.46
C LEU A 75 6.50 8.08 -13.35
N GLN A 76 5.64 8.85 -14.02
CA GLN A 76 4.21 8.58 -14.08
C GLN A 76 3.92 7.26 -14.81
N GLU A 77 4.57 7.01 -15.95
CA GLU A 77 4.44 5.75 -16.68
C GLU A 77 4.92 4.57 -15.82
N LEU A 78 6.07 4.70 -15.16
CA LEU A 78 6.62 3.67 -14.28
C LEU A 78 5.71 3.39 -13.09
N LYS A 79 5.18 4.42 -12.42
CA LYS A 79 4.23 4.29 -11.30
C LYS A 79 2.93 3.60 -11.73
N GLY A 80 2.45 3.87 -12.95
CA GLY A 80 1.25 3.26 -13.50
C GLY A 80 1.44 1.81 -13.91
N SER A 81 2.55 1.51 -14.60
CA SER A 81 2.83 0.18 -15.15
C SER A 81 3.46 -0.77 -14.14
N PHE A 82 4.26 -0.26 -13.20
CA PHE A 82 5.06 -1.06 -12.26
C PHE A 82 4.93 -0.60 -10.80
N PRO A 83 3.71 -0.46 -10.25
CA PRO A 83 3.47 0.13 -8.92
C PRO A 83 4.06 -0.68 -7.76
N GLY A 84 4.37 -1.97 -7.98
CA GLY A 84 5.00 -2.87 -7.01
C GLY A 84 6.53 -2.83 -6.99
N ARG A 85 7.16 -2.01 -7.84
CA ARG A 85 8.62 -1.90 -7.91
C ARG A 85 9.13 -0.80 -7.00
N HIS A 86 9.92 -1.17 -6.01
CA HIS A 86 10.47 -0.24 -5.02
C HIS A 86 11.39 0.82 -5.64
N GLU A 87 12.13 0.45 -6.70
CA GLU A 87 13.06 1.32 -7.40
C GLU A 87 12.38 2.57 -7.99
N VAL A 88 11.14 2.40 -8.47
CA VAL A 88 10.33 3.50 -9.02
C VAL A 88 10.05 4.55 -7.95
N TRP A 89 9.65 4.09 -6.76
CA TRP A 89 9.31 4.98 -5.65
C TRP A 89 10.54 5.63 -5.05
N ALA A 90 11.67 4.93 -4.98
CA ALA A 90 12.93 5.50 -4.52
C ALA A 90 13.44 6.58 -5.49
N LEU A 91 13.32 6.36 -6.81
CA LEU A 91 13.71 7.34 -7.82
C LEU A 91 12.79 8.57 -7.80
N ALA A 92 11.47 8.37 -7.72
CA ALA A 92 10.49 9.45 -7.59
C ALA A 92 10.75 10.30 -6.34
N ALA A 93 11.06 9.66 -5.20
CA ALA A 93 11.38 10.36 -3.97
C ALA A 93 12.61 11.25 -4.11
N ARG A 94 13.68 10.73 -4.74
CA ARG A 94 14.90 11.51 -5.01
C ARG A 94 14.65 12.72 -5.91
N HIS A 95 13.82 12.54 -6.94
CA HIS A 95 13.45 13.63 -7.84
C HIS A 95 12.67 14.70 -7.07
N TRP A 96 11.60 14.33 -6.37
CA TRP A 96 10.78 15.30 -5.63
C TRP A 96 11.54 16.01 -4.50
N GLU A 97 12.46 15.31 -3.83
CA GLU A 97 13.35 15.94 -2.85
C GLU A 97 14.29 16.98 -3.51
N ALA A 98 14.80 16.70 -4.71
CA ALA A 98 15.62 17.65 -5.46
C ALA A 98 14.83 18.91 -5.90
N GLU A 99 13.53 18.74 -6.19
CA GLU A 99 12.60 19.82 -6.51
C GLU A 99 12.07 20.56 -5.26
N GLY A 100 12.48 20.14 -4.04
CA GLY A 100 11.98 20.72 -2.79
C GLY A 100 10.54 20.32 -2.45
N GLN A 101 9.99 19.29 -3.10
CA GLN A 101 8.68 18.72 -2.82
C GLN A 101 8.79 17.66 -1.72
N ASP A 102 9.11 18.13 -0.51
CA ASP A 102 9.48 17.26 0.62
C ASP A 102 8.35 16.32 1.05
N ASN A 103 7.10 16.76 0.95
CA ASN A 103 5.93 15.98 1.34
C ASN A 103 5.73 14.77 0.40
N GLU A 104 5.81 15.01 -0.90
CA GLU A 104 5.71 14.00 -1.96
C GLU A 104 6.89 13.03 -1.86
N ALA A 105 8.09 13.55 -1.65
CA ALA A 105 9.29 12.77 -1.45
C ALA A 105 9.17 11.83 -0.24
N LEU A 106 8.66 12.33 0.90
CA LEU A 106 8.46 11.53 2.10
C LEU A 106 7.47 10.37 1.87
N VAL A 107 6.36 10.64 1.17
CA VAL A 107 5.35 9.62 0.83
C VAL A 107 5.95 8.55 -0.09
N ALA A 108 6.74 8.95 -1.08
CA ALA A 108 7.40 8.01 -1.99
C ALA A 108 8.47 7.17 -1.29
N TYR A 109 9.30 7.76 -0.42
CA TYR A 109 10.23 6.97 0.40
C TYR A 109 9.51 5.98 1.31
N ALA A 110 8.40 6.38 1.94
CA ALA A 110 7.62 5.47 2.76
C ALA A 110 7.08 4.28 1.94
N ARG A 111 6.71 4.51 0.68
CA ARG A 111 6.29 3.44 -0.22
C ARG A 111 7.44 2.55 -0.63
N ALA A 112 8.60 3.12 -0.97
CA ALA A 112 9.81 2.36 -1.29
C ALA A 112 10.21 1.45 -0.11
N VAL A 113 10.23 1.97 1.12
CA VAL A 113 10.57 1.23 2.35
C VAL A 113 9.55 0.12 2.65
N ARG A 114 8.26 0.32 2.39
CA ARG A 114 7.26 -0.75 2.55
C ARG A 114 7.47 -1.90 1.58
N LEU A 115 7.91 -1.61 0.36
CA LEU A 115 8.17 -2.61 -0.67
C LEU A 115 9.53 -3.29 -0.47
N GLN A 116 10.54 -2.54 0.02
CA GLN A 116 11.90 -3.00 0.22
C GLN A 116 12.49 -2.36 1.50
N PRO A 117 12.43 -3.06 2.64
CA PRO A 117 12.96 -2.54 3.91
C PRO A 117 14.46 -2.28 3.92
N ASP A 118 15.23 -2.93 3.05
CA ASP A 118 16.70 -2.81 2.96
C ASP A 118 17.19 -1.38 2.69
N TYR A 119 16.29 -0.48 2.27
CA TYR A 119 16.59 0.95 2.21
C TYR A 119 16.96 1.57 3.57
N LEU A 120 16.63 0.91 4.65
CA LEU A 120 16.97 1.36 6.01
C LEU A 120 18.08 0.52 6.66
N ASP A 121 18.54 -0.55 6.03
CA ASP A 121 19.63 -1.39 6.51
C ASP A 121 20.97 -0.78 6.10
N GLU A 122 21.80 -0.40 7.08
CA GLU A 122 23.14 0.17 6.86
C GLU A 122 24.11 -0.80 6.14
N GLY A 123 23.85 -2.11 6.22
CA GLY A 123 24.62 -3.12 5.51
C GLY A 123 24.20 -3.34 4.05
N SER A 124 23.13 -2.70 3.61
CA SER A 124 22.58 -2.86 2.26
C SER A 124 23.18 -1.85 1.26
N ASP A 125 23.45 -2.31 0.02
CA ASP A 125 23.80 -1.44 -1.10
C ASP A 125 22.68 -0.45 -1.47
N LEU A 126 21.46 -0.70 -0.99
CA LEU A 126 20.29 0.15 -1.22
C LEU A 126 20.15 1.24 -0.14
N PHE A 127 21.02 1.30 0.85
CA PHE A 127 20.85 2.14 2.04
C PHE A 127 20.60 3.61 1.74
N LEU A 128 19.44 4.10 2.18
CA LEU A 128 19.02 5.50 2.12
C LEU A 128 18.62 6.06 3.50
N GLY A 129 18.88 5.32 4.59
CA GLY A 129 18.39 5.61 5.93
C GLY A 129 18.72 7.02 6.41
N LYS A 130 19.95 7.51 6.23
CA LYS A 130 20.37 8.86 6.63
C LYS A 130 19.56 9.95 5.89
N ARG A 131 19.34 9.77 4.60
CA ARG A 131 18.56 10.70 3.77
C ARG A 131 17.10 10.74 4.19
N ILE A 132 16.49 9.55 4.33
CA ILE A 132 15.10 9.40 4.79
C ILE A 132 14.94 10.00 6.20
N GLN A 133 15.91 9.82 7.09
CA GLN A 133 15.89 10.38 8.44
C GLN A 133 15.90 11.91 8.40
N ALA A 134 16.80 12.51 7.63
CA ALA A 134 16.89 13.97 7.52
C ALA A 134 15.57 14.57 6.99
N LEU A 135 15.01 14.00 5.93
CA LEU A 135 13.74 14.44 5.37
C LEU A 135 12.58 14.25 6.37
N THR A 136 12.54 13.10 7.07
CA THR A 136 11.50 12.83 8.08
C THR A 136 11.53 13.87 9.21
N VAL A 137 12.72 14.23 9.71
CA VAL A 137 12.87 15.25 10.76
C VAL A 137 12.41 16.62 10.27
N LYS A 138 12.80 17.01 9.05
CA LYS A 138 12.40 18.27 8.42
C LYS A 138 10.88 18.39 8.33
N VAL A 139 10.23 17.42 7.67
CA VAL A 139 8.77 17.41 7.46
C VAL A 139 8.01 17.35 8.78
N MET A 140 8.49 16.59 9.77
CA MET A 140 7.86 16.56 11.10
C MET A 140 7.91 17.94 11.78
N GLY A 141 9.03 18.65 11.69
CA GLY A 141 9.15 20.00 12.23
C GLY A 141 8.17 20.99 11.58
N GLU A 142 8.00 20.93 10.27
CA GLU A 142 7.04 21.76 9.54
C GLU A 142 5.59 21.44 9.93
N LEU A 143 5.26 20.15 10.08
CA LEU A 143 3.93 19.71 10.50
C LEU A 143 3.62 20.12 11.95
N ASP A 144 4.59 20.05 12.86
CA ASP A 144 4.41 20.47 14.25
C ASP A 144 4.20 21.99 14.34
N ALA A 145 4.92 22.78 13.54
CA ALA A 145 4.70 24.23 13.43
C ALA A 145 3.30 24.56 12.88
N ALA A 146 2.88 23.89 11.80
CA ALA A 146 1.55 24.04 11.22
C ALA A 146 0.44 23.63 12.20
N ARG A 147 0.64 22.53 12.94
CA ARG A 147 -0.30 22.05 13.96
C ARG A 147 -0.51 23.07 15.07
N SER A 148 0.57 23.77 15.49
CA SER A 148 0.53 24.75 16.59
C SER A 148 -0.14 26.05 16.16
N SER A 149 -0.07 26.43 14.88
CA SER A 149 -0.58 27.71 14.36
C SER A 149 -2.04 27.63 13.90
N GLN A 150 -2.42 26.60 13.17
CA GLN A 150 -3.73 26.52 12.51
C GLN A 150 -4.39 25.13 12.58
N GLY A 151 -3.70 24.16 13.19
CA GLY A 151 -4.11 22.77 13.17
C GLY A 151 -3.74 22.05 11.86
N LEU A 152 -3.92 20.74 11.83
CA LEU A 152 -3.65 19.93 10.63
C LEU A 152 -4.97 19.53 9.95
N ASP A 153 -5.04 19.74 8.65
CA ASP A 153 -6.08 19.19 7.80
C ASP A 153 -5.93 17.65 7.63
N SER A 154 -6.77 17.04 6.81
CA SER A 154 -6.73 15.60 6.54
C SER A 154 -5.43 15.16 5.86
N ALA A 155 -4.90 15.97 4.95
CA ALA A 155 -3.65 15.69 4.23
C ALA A 155 -2.46 15.75 5.18
N GLY A 156 -2.35 16.79 6.01
CA GLY A 156 -1.31 16.93 7.02
C GLY A 156 -1.34 15.82 8.06
N LYS A 157 -2.54 15.38 8.50
CA LYS A 157 -2.67 14.22 9.39
C LYS A 157 -2.17 12.91 8.77
N ASN A 158 -2.43 12.69 7.48
CA ASN A 158 -1.95 11.51 6.76
C ASN A 158 -0.43 11.56 6.56
N LEU A 159 0.10 12.74 6.24
CA LEU A 159 1.53 12.95 6.10
C LEU A 159 2.25 12.71 7.45
N LEU A 160 1.68 13.19 8.56
CA LEU A 160 2.21 12.94 9.89
C LEU A 160 2.25 11.44 10.25
N LYS A 161 1.20 10.68 9.89
CA LYS A 161 1.20 9.20 10.03
C LYS A 161 2.33 8.56 9.22
N THR A 162 2.58 9.06 8.01
CA THR A 162 3.67 8.59 7.14
C THR A 162 5.04 8.89 7.76
N ALA A 163 5.22 10.08 8.29
CA ALA A 163 6.45 10.46 8.98
C ALA A 163 6.70 9.59 10.23
N TYR A 164 5.67 9.33 11.04
CA TYR A 164 5.79 8.42 12.19
C TYR A 164 6.08 6.98 11.79
N PHE A 165 5.54 6.50 10.68
CA PHE A 165 5.89 5.19 10.14
C PHE A 165 7.39 5.11 9.84
N LEU A 166 7.95 6.06 9.10
CA LEU A 166 9.38 6.10 8.78
C LEU A 166 10.24 6.24 10.04
N LYS A 167 9.86 7.12 10.96
CA LYS A 167 10.58 7.32 12.23
C LYS A 167 10.67 6.01 13.04
N ARG A 168 9.59 5.25 13.15
CA ARG A 168 9.59 3.95 13.85
C ARG A 168 10.50 2.94 13.16
N ARG A 169 10.44 2.87 11.82
CA ARG A 169 11.28 1.95 11.05
C ARG A 169 12.77 2.28 11.18
N LEU A 170 13.13 3.55 11.14
CA LEU A 170 14.50 4.04 11.33
C LEU A 170 15.03 3.73 12.74
N ALA A 171 14.16 3.68 13.75
CA ALA A 171 14.54 3.32 15.12
C ALA A 171 14.67 1.79 15.35
N GLY A 172 14.57 0.97 14.30
CA GLY A 172 14.64 -0.49 14.42
C GLY A 172 13.37 -1.14 14.98
N GLY A 173 12.24 -0.42 14.96
CA GLY A 173 10.95 -0.95 15.41
C GLY A 173 10.44 -2.04 14.46
N CYS A 174 10.36 -3.29 14.95
CA CYS A 174 9.60 -4.36 14.31
C CYS A 174 8.10 -4.07 14.50
N GLU A 175 7.30 -4.36 13.47
CA GLU A 175 5.84 -4.49 13.59
C GLU A 175 5.49 -5.87 14.13
#